data_36a05d0496b8e5e3bdda267ea0e58b13
#
_entry.id   36a05d0496b8e5e3bdda267ea0e58b13
#
_cell.length_a   1.000
_cell.length_b   1.000
_cell.length_c   1.000
_cell.angle_alpha   90.00
_cell.angle_beta   90.00
_cell.angle_gamma   90.00
#
_symmetry.space_group_name_H-M   'P 1'
#
loop_
_entity.id
_entity.type
_entity.pdbx_description
1 polymer ?
#
loop_
_entity_poly.entity_id
_entity_poly.type
_entity_poly.pdbx_seq_one_letter_code
_entity_poly.pdbx_strand_id
1 'polypeptide(L)'
;AQEVMRERRRLDEAITATRAIQSEMDDTVELIEMAEAEGDTAMEQEGVEALAALAERADHDKIQALLAGEADANDTYIEINSGAGGTESQDWAGMLQRMYTRWAERRGMKGGLRKLKRKTAIEPTTR
;
A
#
# COMPACT_ATOMS: atom_id res chain seq x y z
N ALA A 1 -0.29 -22.58 16.89
CA ALA A 1 -0.91 -21.56 17.77
C ALA A 1 -0.60 -20.13 17.31
N GLN A 2 0.65 -19.76 17.02
CA GLN A 2 1.03 -18.39 16.63
C GLN A 2 0.47 -17.98 15.25
N GLU A 3 0.40 -18.88 14.30
CA GLU A 3 -0.15 -18.66 12.95
C GLU A 3 -1.65 -18.36 13.00
N VAL A 4 -2.39 -19.15 13.77
CA VAL A 4 -3.83 -18.93 13.99
C VAL A 4 -4.10 -17.57 14.65
N MET A 5 -3.27 -17.16 15.60
CA MET A 5 -3.39 -15.86 16.27
C MET A 5 -3.07 -14.69 15.32
N ARG A 6 -2.13 -14.88 14.40
CA ARG A 6 -1.79 -13.88 13.37
C ARG A 6 -2.94 -13.72 12.38
N GLU A 7 -3.47 -14.83 11.89
CA GLU A 7 -4.60 -14.83 10.97
C GLU A 7 -5.85 -14.22 11.59
N ARG A 8 -6.16 -14.59 12.85
CA ARG A 8 -7.26 -13.98 13.58
C ARG A 8 -7.11 -12.45 13.66
N ARG A 9 -5.92 -11.96 14.04
CA ARG A 9 -5.67 -10.51 14.12
C ARG A 9 -5.90 -9.82 12.78
N ARG A 10 -5.39 -10.41 11.69
CA ARG A 10 -5.58 -9.90 10.34
C ARG A 10 -7.06 -9.80 9.96
N LEU A 11 -7.83 -10.84 10.26
CA LEU A 11 -9.28 -10.85 10.00
C LEU A 11 -10.01 -9.83 10.87
N ASP A 12 -9.69 -9.72 12.14
CA ASP A 12 -10.27 -8.73 13.06
C ASP A 12 -9.97 -7.30 12.58
N GLU A 13 -8.75 -7.02 12.12
CA GLU A 13 -8.35 -5.72 11.55
C GLU A 13 -9.13 -5.42 10.27
N ALA A 14 -9.28 -6.37 9.36
CA ALA A 14 -10.03 -6.20 8.12
C ALA A 14 -11.53 -5.95 8.37
N ILE A 15 -12.14 -6.70 9.28
CA ILE A 15 -13.54 -6.51 9.69
C ILE A 15 -13.74 -5.12 10.31
N THR A 16 -12.83 -4.72 11.19
CA THR A 16 -12.89 -3.42 11.86
C THR A 16 -12.76 -2.28 10.87
N ALA A 17 -11.83 -2.37 9.92
CA ALA A 17 -11.64 -1.38 8.86
C ALA A 17 -12.90 -1.25 7.98
N THR A 18 -13.48 -2.38 7.55
CA THR A 18 -14.70 -2.37 6.73
C THR A 18 -15.89 -1.76 7.48
N ARG A 19 -16.05 -2.09 8.76
CA ARG A 19 -17.12 -1.52 9.59
C ARG A 19 -16.94 -0.02 9.82
N ALA A 20 -15.70 0.43 9.99
CA ALA A 20 -15.39 1.85 10.14
C ALA A 20 -15.78 2.64 8.88
N ILE A 21 -15.47 2.14 7.68
CA ILE A 21 -15.87 2.76 6.40
C ILE A 21 -17.41 2.81 6.30
N GLN A 22 -18.10 1.72 6.65
CA GLN A 22 -19.56 1.68 6.61
C GLN A 22 -20.18 2.71 7.56
N SER A 23 -19.72 2.77 8.83
CA SER A 23 -20.21 3.75 9.80
C SER A 23 -19.96 5.18 9.34
N GLU A 24 -18.75 5.48 8.86
CA GLU A 24 -18.39 6.82 8.38
C GLU A 24 -19.23 7.23 7.14
N MET A 25 -19.58 6.27 6.29
CA MET A 25 -20.47 6.51 5.16
C MET A 25 -21.88 6.86 5.65
N ASP A 26 -22.43 6.05 6.57
CA ASP A 26 -23.77 6.26 7.10
C ASP A 26 -23.87 7.62 7.84
N ASP A 27 -22.88 7.95 8.69
CA ASP A 27 -22.78 9.22 9.41
C ASP A 27 -22.67 10.42 8.45
N THR A 28 -21.90 10.27 7.35
CA THR A 28 -21.73 11.34 6.36
C THR A 28 -23.00 11.58 5.54
N VAL A 29 -23.70 10.50 5.17
CA VAL A 29 -25.00 10.60 4.47
C VAL A 29 -26.04 11.31 5.36
N GLU A 30 -26.13 10.93 6.64
CA GLU A 30 -27.02 11.57 7.59
C GLU A 30 -26.70 13.08 7.75
N LEU A 31 -25.43 13.43 7.79
CA LEU A 31 -24.98 14.83 7.82
C LEU A 31 -25.45 15.62 6.59
N ILE A 32 -25.31 15.04 5.39
CA ILE A 32 -25.75 15.66 4.14
C ILE A 32 -27.28 15.87 4.16
N GLU A 33 -28.05 14.85 4.55
CA GLU A 33 -29.51 14.94 4.63
C GLU A 33 -29.98 16.02 5.61
N MET A 34 -29.29 16.17 6.75
CA MET A 34 -29.58 17.25 7.70
C MET A 34 -29.25 18.63 7.12
N ALA A 35 -28.08 18.77 6.46
CA ALA A 35 -27.67 20.03 5.84
C ALA A 35 -28.65 20.46 4.74
N GLU A 36 -29.10 19.53 3.90
CA GLU A 36 -30.14 19.77 2.89
C GLU A 36 -31.45 20.26 3.52
N ALA A 37 -31.88 19.62 4.62
CA ALA A 37 -33.12 20.00 5.30
C ALA A 37 -33.07 21.39 5.93
N GLU A 38 -31.90 21.83 6.38
CA GLU A 38 -31.65 23.15 6.97
C GLU A 38 -31.29 24.23 5.91
N GLY A 39 -30.99 23.81 4.68
CA GLY A 39 -30.53 24.68 3.60
C GLY A 39 -29.10 25.18 3.79
N ASP A 40 -28.29 24.47 4.59
CA ASP A 40 -26.87 24.77 4.81
C ASP A 40 -26.02 24.17 3.68
N THR A 41 -25.87 24.96 2.62
CA THR A 41 -25.10 24.55 1.44
C THR A 41 -23.61 24.39 1.70
N ALA A 42 -23.07 25.03 2.74
CA ALA A 42 -21.66 24.89 3.09
C ALA A 42 -21.40 23.52 3.75
N MET A 43 -22.26 23.11 4.68
CA MET A 43 -22.19 21.82 5.35
C MET A 43 -22.51 20.66 4.38
N GLU A 44 -23.47 20.86 3.46
CA GLU A 44 -23.77 19.91 2.38
C GLU A 44 -22.52 19.67 1.50
N GLN A 45 -21.83 20.72 1.07
CA GLN A 45 -20.62 20.62 0.27
C GLN A 45 -19.49 19.90 1.02
N GLU A 46 -19.29 20.19 2.30
CA GLU A 46 -18.30 19.52 3.14
C GLU A 46 -18.60 18.01 3.25
N GLY A 47 -19.87 17.64 3.42
CA GLY A 47 -20.30 16.25 3.45
C GLY A 47 -20.03 15.52 2.12
N VAL A 48 -20.31 16.16 0.99
CA VAL A 48 -20.02 15.59 -0.35
C VAL A 48 -18.52 15.38 -0.56
N GLU A 49 -17.68 16.32 -0.13
CA GLU A 49 -16.22 16.19 -0.22
C GLU A 49 -15.71 15.06 0.69
N ALA A 50 -16.25 14.94 1.91
CA ALA A 50 -15.94 13.85 2.82
C ALA A 50 -16.31 12.48 2.23
N LEU A 51 -17.49 12.37 1.59
CA LEU A 51 -17.94 11.15 0.94
C LEU A 51 -17.05 10.77 -0.25
N ALA A 52 -16.59 11.76 -1.04
CA ALA A 52 -15.64 11.53 -2.13
C ALA A 52 -14.28 11.01 -1.61
N ALA A 53 -13.75 11.58 -0.55
CA ALA A 53 -12.51 11.12 0.08
C ALA A 53 -12.66 9.71 0.68
N LEU A 54 -13.83 9.39 1.24
CA LEU A 54 -14.15 8.06 1.75
C LEU A 54 -14.18 7.03 0.61
N ALA A 55 -14.75 7.38 -0.54
CA ALA A 55 -14.79 6.52 -1.72
C ALA A 55 -13.37 6.18 -2.23
N GLU A 56 -12.48 7.17 -2.31
CA GLU A 56 -11.06 6.94 -2.68
C GLU A 56 -10.36 6.01 -1.69
N ARG A 57 -10.62 6.17 -0.39
CA ARG A 57 -10.07 5.32 0.64
C ARG A 57 -10.59 3.88 0.54
N ALA A 58 -11.88 3.71 0.29
CA ALA A 58 -12.50 2.40 0.08
C ALA A 58 -11.95 1.68 -1.15
N ASP A 59 -11.73 2.36 -2.25
CA ASP A 59 -11.10 1.80 -3.45
C ASP A 59 -9.65 1.37 -3.19
N HIS A 60 -8.89 2.15 -2.44
CA HIS A 60 -7.55 1.76 -2.03
C HIS A 60 -7.57 0.49 -1.16
N ASP A 61 -8.47 0.41 -0.17
CA ASP A 61 -8.58 -0.73 0.74
C ASP A 61 -9.07 -1.98 0.01
N LYS A 62 -9.94 -1.82 -0.99
CA LYS A 62 -10.36 -2.89 -1.91
C LYS A 62 -9.16 -3.49 -2.66
N ILE A 63 -8.26 -2.67 -3.18
CA ILE A 63 -7.03 -3.15 -3.84
C ILE A 63 -6.17 -3.93 -2.84
N GLN A 64 -6.01 -3.45 -1.61
CA GLN A 64 -5.28 -4.16 -0.56
C GLN A 64 -5.92 -5.52 -0.24
N ALA A 65 -7.24 -5.59 -0.17
CA ALA A 65 -7.97 -6.83 0.08
C ALA A 65 -7.81 -7.85 -1.06
N LEU A 66 -7.78 -7.38 -2.31
CA LEU A 66 -7.55 -8.23 -3.49
C LEU A 66 -6.12 -8.79 -3.56
N LEU A 67 -5.15 -8.07 -2.99
CA LEU A 67 -3.74 -8.49 -2.89
C LEU A 67 -3.44 -9.27 -1.61
N ALA A 68 -4.46 -9.77 -0.92
CA ALA A 68 -4.34 -10.50 0.35
C ALA A 68 -4.21 -12.01 0.16
N GLY A 69 -3.41 -12.47 -0.81
CA GLY A 69 -3.07 -13.88 -1.00
C GLY A 69 -2.20 -14.44 0.13
N GLU A 70 -2.11 -15.76 0.24
CA GLU A 70 -1.34 -16.45 1.29
C GLU A 70 0.14 -16.03 1.29
N ALA A 71 0.71 -15.71 0.12
CA ALA A 71 2.09 -15.28 -0.05
C ALA A 71 2.31 -13.77 0.19
N ASP A 72 1.26 -12.96 0.13
CA ASP A 72 1.38 -11.48 0.14
C ASP A 72 1.77 -10.93 1.52
N ALA A 73 1.56 -11.71 2.58
CA ALA A 73 1.99 -11.36 3.94
C ALA A 73 3.45 -11.73 4.26
N ASN A 74 4.15 -12.38 3.33
CA ASN A 74 5.52 -12.83 3.54
C ASN A 74 6.52 -11.71 3.25
N ASP A 75 7.67 -11.82 3.92
CA ASP A 75 8.82 -10.98 3.61
C ASP A 75 9.28 -11.24 2.17
N THR A 76 9.69 -10.19 1.48
CA THR A 76 10.17 -10.28 0.10
C THR A 76 11.49 -9.57 -0.10
N TYR A 77 12.15 -9.88 -1.21
CA TYR A 77 13.38 -9.23 -1.63
C TYR A 77 13.16 -8.58 -2.99
N ILE A 78 13.60 -7.33 -3.12
CA ILE A 78 13.64 -6.62 -4.39
C ILE A 78 15.09 -6.52 -4.82
N GLU A 79 15.44 -7.14 -5.94
CA GLU A 79 16.75 -7.06 -6.55
C GLU A 79 16.71 -6.09 -7.75
N ILE A 80 17.58 -5.08 -7.72
CA ILE A 80 17.65 -4.06 -8.78
C ILE A 80 19.03 -4.15 -9.41
N ASN A 81 19.08 -4.57 -10.66
CA ASN A 81 20.31 -4.71 -11.44
C ASN A 81 20.36 -3.67 -12.54
N SER A 82 21.48 -2.95 -12.64
CA SER A 82 21.74 -2.11 -13.81
C SER A 82 22.06 -3.01 -15.01
N GLY A 83 21.36 -2.79 -16.13
CA GLY A 83 21.66 -3.46 -17.39
C GLY A 83 22.97 -2.98 -18.06
N ALA A 84 23.17 -3.32 -19.32
CA ALA A 84 24.38 -3.01 -20.11
C ALA A 84 24.49 -1.53 -20.54
N GLY A 85 23.60 -0.65 -20.13
CA GLY A 85 23.48 0.75 -20.57
C GLY A 85 24.48 1.75 -19.96
N GLY A 86 25.56 1.29 -19.35
CA GLY A 86 26.59 2.16 -18.79
C GLY A 86 26.13 3.01 -17.60
N THR A 87 26.59 4.25 -17.51
CA THR A 87 26.31 5.16 -16.38
C THR A 87 24.82 5.47 -16.23
N GLU A 88 24.11 5.70 -17.33
CA GLU A 88 22.66 6.01 -17.32
C GLU A 88 21.84 4.86 -16.73
N SER A 89 22.18 3.61 -17.04
CA SER A 89 21.46 2.46 -16.46
C SER A 89 21.73 2.30 -14.96
N GLN A 90 22.93 2.70 -14.50
CA GLN A 90 23.26 2.72 -13.08
C GLN A 90 22.49 3.82 -12.35
N ASP A 91 22.37 5.00 -12.93
CA ASP A 91 21.60 6.11 -12.38
C ASP A 91 20.10 5.75 -12.30
N TRP A 92 19.56 5.14 -13.34
CA TRP A 92 18.18 4.63 -13.35
C TRP A 92 17.94 3.58 -12.26
N ALA A 93 18.83 2.61 -12.11
CA ALA A 93 18.75 1.62 -11.04
C ALA A 93 18.80 2.28 -9.66
N GLY A 94 19.61 3.31 -9.48
CA GLY A 94 19.66 4.12 -8.26
C GLY A 94 18.36 4.90 -8.00
N MET A 95 17.69 5.39 -9.04
CA MET A 95 16.38 6.03 -8.93
C MET A 95 15.30 5.04 -8.48
N LEU A 96 15.24 3.86 -9.10
CA LEU A 96 14.31 2.79 -8.72
C LEU A 96 14.54 2.33 -7.28
N GLN A 97 15.80 2.17 -6.86
CA GLN A 97 16.14 1.82 -5.49
C GLN A 97 15.57 2.85 -4.50
N ARG A 98 15.79 4.14 -4.75
CA ARG A 98 15.24 5.21 -3.89
C ARG A 98 13.71 5.20 -3.87
N MET A 99 13.07 4.95 -5.01
CA MET A 99 11.62 4.87 -5.13
C MET A 99 11.06 3.75 -4.25
N TYR A 100 11.58 2.54 -4.36
CA TYR A 100 11.13 1.40 -3.57
C TYR A 100 11.45 1.54 -2.09
N THR A 101 12.60 2.11 -1.74
CA THR A 101 12.95 2.38 -0.33
C THR A 101 11.94 3.33 0.31
N ARG A 102 11.63 4.46 -0.33
CA ARG A 102 10.65 5.43 0.17
C ARG A 102 9.23 4.86 0.22
N TRP A 103 8.89 4.01 -0.74
CA TRP A 103 7.61 3.32 -0.73
C TRP A 103 7.49 2.37 0.46
N ALA A 104 8.52 1.56 0.74
CA ALA A 104 8.56 0.65 1.87
C ALA A 104 8.50 1.39 3.22
N GLU A 105 9.26 2.50 3.36
CA GLU A 105 9.23 3.35 4.55
C GLU A 105 7.83 3.92 4.81
N ARG A 106 7.16 4.44 3.78
CA ARG A 106 5.79 4.97 3.91
C ARG A 106 4.77 3.90 4.30
N ARG A 107 5.02 2.63 3.95
CA ARG A 107 4.20 1.49 4.33
C ARG A 107 4.58 0.89 5.70
N GLY A 108 5.54 1.49 6.41
CA GLY A 108 6.00 0.98 7.71
C GLY A 108 6.73 -0.36 7.63
N MET A 109 7.17 -0.76 6.43
CA MET A 109 7.93 -2.00 6.25
C MET A 109 9.33 -1.85 6.82
N LYS A 110 9.77 -2.80 7.62
CA LYS A 110 11.14 -2.83 8.13
C LYS A 110 12.05 -3.37 7.03
N GLY A 111 12.68 -2.49 6.28
CA GLY A 111 13.61 -2.83 5.20
C GLY A 111 15.06 -2.53 5.55
N GLY A 112 15.96 -3.40 5.14
CA GLY A 112 17.41 -3.18 5.20
C GLY A 112 18.04 -3.24 3.81
N LEU A 113 18.87 -2.26 3.47
CA LEU A 113 19.63 -2.22 2.23
C LEU A 113 20.78 -3.22 2.34
N ARG A 114 20.70 -4.34 1.60
CA ARG A 114 21.83 -5.23 1.38
C ARG A 114 22.49 -4.89 0.05
N LYS A 115 23.70 -4.35 0.08
CA LYS A 115 24.54 -4.22 -1.10
C LYS A 115 25.07 -5.60 -1.44
N LEU A 116 24.44 -6.31 -2.39
CA LEU A 116 25.01 -7.53 -2.95
C LEU A 116 26.24 -7.13 -3.77
N LYS A 117 27.42 -7.59 -3.38
CA LYS A 117 28.61 -7.50 -4.24
C LYS A 117 28.31 -8.29 -5.51
N ARG A 118 28.49 -7.66 -6.67
CA ARG A 118 28.46 -8.32 -7.98
C ARG A 118 29.18 -9.66 -7.88
N LYS A 119 28.49 -10.78 -8.10
CA LYS A 119 29.17 -12.04 -8.41
C LYS A 119 29.85 -11.81 -9.75
N THR A 120 31.17 -11.76 -9.71
CA THR A 120 32.02 -11.74 -10.89
C THR A 120 31.65 -12.92 -11.78
N ALA A 121 31.59 -12.67 -13.08
CA ALA A 121 31.25 -13.64 -14.10
C ALA A 121 31.85 -15.02 -13.83
N ILE A 122 31.02 -16.05 -14.00
CA ILE A 122 31.45 -17.44 -14.11
C ILE A 122 32.35 -17.49 -15.32
N GLU A 123 33.65 -17.77 -15.09
CA GLU A 123 34.57 -18.11 -16.20
C GLU A 123 34.01 -19.37 -16.87
N PRO A 124 33.93 -19.39 -18.23
CA PRO A 124 33.56 -20.62 -18.92
C PRO A 124 34.64 -21.65 -18.69
N THR A 125 34.27 -22.77 -18.07
CA THR A 125 35.14 -23.93 -18.00
C THR A 125 35.33 -24.45 -19.40
N THR A 126 36.46 -24.16 -20.01
CA THR A 126 36.97 -24.80 -21.24
C THR A 126 37.32 -26.24 -20.89
N ARG A 127 36.65 -27.17 -21.52
CA ARG A 127 37.11 -28.54 -21.76
C ARG A 127 37.67 -28.62 -23.15
#